data_d0807dc9ea36f56d050de52a5e584d28
#
_entry.id   d0807dc9ea36f56d050de52a5e584d28
#
_cell.length_a   1.000
_cell.length_b   1.000
_cell.length_c   1.000
_cell.angle_alpha   90.00
_cell.angle_beta   90.00
_cell.angle_gamma   90.00
#
_symmetry.space_group_name_H-M   'P 1'
#
loop_
_entity.id
_entity.type
_entity.pdbx_description
1 polymer ?
#
loop_
_entity_poly.entity_id
_entity_poly.type
_entity_poly.pdbx_seq_one_letter_code
_entity_poly.pdbx_strand_id
1 'polypeptide(L)'
;DEFVELEQRVRFARAQNADLFISIHADSHANAAAQGASVYTISERGEDRAQSMVSAQNWQIDLGEAPRQGVARDILVDLYQRETTNRSAQFAQTLIPRVGEVAPLLRNTHRNAGFYVLLAPDVPAVLIETGFLSNVADERRLTDPRARERLAEAMAQSVDTYFAGPQ
;
A
#
# COMPACT_ATOMS: atom_id res chain seq x y z
N ASP A 1 20.44 3.84 -7.99
CA ASP A 1 19.67 3.74 -6.73
C ASP A 1 19.99 4.96 -5.87
N GLU A 2 18.97 5.68 -5.48
CA GLU A 2 19.06 6.86 -4.62
C GLU A 2 18.09 6.68 -3.45
N PHE A 3 18.53 7.06 -2.24
CA PHE A 3 17.64 7.05 -1.09
C PHE A 3 16.62 8.19 -1.21
N VAL A 4 15.34 7.86 -1.08
CA VAL A 4 14.22 8.82 -1.06
C VAL A 4 13.51 8.72 0.28
N GLU A 5 13.40 9.84 0.99
CA GLU A 5 12.67 9.93 2.25
C GLU A 5 11.21 9.50 2.10
N LEU A 6 10.64 8.88 3.15
CA LEU A 6 9.27 8.35 3.10
C LEU A 6 8.23 9.40 2.71
N GLU A 7 8.38 10.61 3.24
CA GLU A 7 7.51 11.75 2.90
C GLU A 7 7.59 12.12 1.42
N GLN A 8 8.81 12.11 0.86
CA GLN A 8 9.03 12.43 -0.55
C GLN A 8 8.39 11.40 -1.48
N ARG A 9 8.37 10.11 -1.08
CA ARG A 9 7.69 9.04 -1.84
C ARG A 9 6.19 9.29 -1.94
N VAL A 10 5.57 9.65 -0.81
CA VAL A 10 4.14 9.98 -0.78
C VAL A 10 3.85 11.24 -1.61
N ARG A 11 4.65 12.29 -1.45
CA ARG A 11 4.51 13.53 -2.24
C ARG A 11 4.69 13.29 -3.72
N PHE A 12 5.64 12.43 -4.10
CA PHE A 12 5.89 12.08 -5.50
C PHE A 12 4.68 11.34 -6.11
N ALA A 13 4.14 10.32 -5.43
CA ALA A 13 2.96 9.61 -5.90
C ALA A 13 1.76 10.54 -6.11
N ARG A 14 1.50 11.44 -5.15
CA ARG A 14 0.44 12.44 -5.26
C ARG A 14 0.67 13.43 -6.39
N ALA A 15 1.90 13.94 -6.55
CA ALA A 15 2.26 14.88 -7.61
C ALA A 15 2.12 14.29 -9.01
N GLN A 16 2.19 12.97 -9.15
CA GLN A 16 1.96 12.25 -10.40
C GLN A 16 0.49 11.83 -10.58
N ASN A 17 -0.41 12.18 -9.66
CA ASN A 17 -1.78 11.70 -9.65
C ASN A 17 -1.85 10.17 -9.80
N ALA A 18 -1.03 9.46 -9.02
CA ALA A 18 -0.94 8.01 -9.12
C ALA A 18 -2.29 7.37 -8.73
N ASP A 19 -2.77 6.45 -9.55
CA ASP A 19 -4.01 5.70 -9.28
C ASP A 19 -3.80 4.57 -8.27
N LEU A 20 -2.55 4.16 -8.05
CA LEU A 20 -2.16 3.14 -7.08
C LEU A 20 -0.69 3.31 -6.69
N PHE A 21 -0.40 3.18 -5.40
CA PHE A 21 0.96 3.14 -4.86
C PHE A 21 1.23 1.76 -4.24
N ILE A 22 2.31 1.11 -4.68
CA ILE A 22 2.74 -0.19 -4.14
C ILE A 22 4.13 -0.03 -3.55
N SER A 23 4.26 -0.22 -2.23
CA SER A 23 5.54 -0.27 -1.53
C SER A 23 5.98 -1.71 -1.34
N ILE A 24 7.11 -2.09 -1.92
CA ILE A 24 7.61 -3.48 -1.92
C ILE A 24 8.75 -3.58 -0.92
N HIS A 25 8.60 -4.48 0.04
CA HIS A 25 9.53 -4.67 1.16
C HIS A 25 9.94 -6.13 1.32
N ALA A 26 11.06 -6.33 1.98
CA ALA A 26 11.50 -7.60 2.55
C ALA A 26 12.07 -7.30 3.94
N ASP A 27 11.30 -7.62 4.96
CA ASP A 27 11.58 -7.24 6.34
C ASP A 27 12.58 -8.20 7.02
N SER A 28 12.96 -7.87 8.24
CA SER A 28 13.72 -8.72 9.14
C SER A 28 12.97 -8.84 10.47
N HIS A 29 12.78 -10.06 10.97
CA HIS A 29 12.06 -10.31 12.20
C HIS A 29 12.96 -10.97 13.25
N ALA A 30 12.83 -10.58 14.53
CA ALA A 30 13.61 -11.16 15.63
C ALA A 30 13.38 -12.69 15.78
N ASN A 31 12.19 -13.19 15.43
CA ASN A 31 11.93 -14.61 15.32
C ASN A 31 12.25 -15.09 13.90
N ALA A 32 13.36 -15.79 13.73
CA ALA A 32 13.79 -16.38 12.46
C ALA A 32 12.82 -17.44 11.89
N ALA A 33 11.85 -17.91 12.67
CA ALA A 33 10.78 -18.80 12.19
C ALA A 33 9.64 -18.02 11.49
N ALA A 34 9.59 -16.70 11.59
CA ALA A 34 8.64 -15.89 10.82
C ALA A 34 8.93 -16.03 9.32
N GLN A 35 7.93 -16.43 8.55
CA GLN A 35 8.07 -16.76 7.14
C GLN A 35 6.82 -16.36 6.36
N GLY A 36 6.99 -15.94 5.11
CA GLY A 36 5.91 -15.72 4.16
C GLY A 36 5.55 -14.25 3.95
N ALA A 37 4.82 -14.00 2.88
CA ALA A 37 4.40 -12.68 2.48
C ALA A 37 3.18 -12.18 3.27
N SER A 38 3.05 -10.87 3.38
CA SER A 38 1.85 -10.19 3.92
C SER A 38 1.63 -8.86 3.22
N VAL A 39 0.39 -8.37 3.23
CA VAL A 39 0.00 -7.11 2.61
C VAL A 39 -0.61 -6.21 3.68
N TYR A 40 -0.20 -4.96 3.69
CA TYR A 40 -0.67 -3.95 4.63
C TYR A 40 -1.45 -2.86 3.89
N THR A 41 -2.57 -2.49 4.47
CA THR A 41 -3.31 -1.27 4.14
C THR A 41 -3.33 -0.33 5.35
N ILE A 42 -3.80 0.90 5.17
CA ILE A 42 -3.85 1.88 6.24
C ILE A 42 -4.74 1.37 7.40
N SER A 43 -4.37 1.68 8.64
CA SER A 43 -5.17 1.45 9.84
C SER A 43 -5.95 2.71 10.23
N GLU A 44 -7.01 2.58 11.05
CA GLU A 44 -7.76 3.73 11.61
C GLU A 44 -6.84 4.80 12.22
N ARG A 45 -5.84 4.40 13.01
CA ARG A 45 -4.83 5.34 13.54
C ARG A 45 -3.95 5.95 12.46
N GLY A 46 -3.76 5.26 11.34
CA GLY A 46 -3.08 5.77 10.16
C GLY A 46 -3.93 6.81 9.46
N GLU A 47 -5.24 6.61 9.38
CA GLU A 47 -6.19 7.57 8.82
C GLU A 47 -6.20 8.89 9.61
N ASP A 48 -6.23 8.82 10.96
CA ASP A 48 -6.11 10.01 11.81
C ASP A 48 -4.82 10.79 11.55
N ARG A 49 -3.70 10.08 11.35
CA ARG A 49 -2.41 10.70 10.99
C ARG A 49 -2.45 11.30 9.59
N ALA A 50 -3.03 10.62 8.62
CA ALA A 50 -3.17 11.12 7.26
C ALA A 50 -3.98 12.42 7.25
N GLN A 51 -5.08 12.48 7.97
CA GLN A 51 -5.89 13.68 8.12
C GLN A 51 -5.13 14.83 8.81
N SER A 52 -4.35 14.52 9.84
CA SER A 52 -3.47 15.50 10.49
C SER A 52 -2.40 16.04 9.53
N MET A 53 -1.85 15.19 8.66
CA MET A 53 -0.88 15.59 7.64
C MET A 53 -1.48 16.46 6.54
N VAL A 54 -2.72 16.16 6.11
CA VAL A 54 -3.46 17.03 5.16
C VAL A 54 -3.50 18.47 5.70
N SER A 55 -3.83 18.63 6.97
CA SER A 55 -3.90 19.92 7.63
C SER A 55 -2.52 20.55 7.82
N ALA A 56 -1.54 19.81 8.35
CA ALA A 56 -0.20 20.32 8.68
C ALA A 56 0.64 20.67 7.44
N GLN A 57 0.48 19.93 6.35
CA GLN A 57 1.24 20.11 5.11
C GLN A 57 0.46 20.90 4.05
N ASN A 58 -0.71 21.40 4.41
CA ASN A 58 -1.62 22.10 3.50
C ASN A 58 -1.86 21.31 2.19
N TRP A 59 -2.01 19.99 2.31
CA TRP A 59 -2.31 19.14 1.17
C TRP A 59 -3.74 19.39 0.70
N GLN A 60 -3.85 19.87 -0.51
CA GLN A 60 -5.16 20.04 -1.14
C GLN A 60 -5.56 18.69 -1.77
N ILE A 61 -6.74 18.19 -1.39
CA ILE A 61 -7.40 17.10 -2.08
C ILE A 61 -8.26 17.75 -3.17
N ASP A 62 -8.05 17.32 -4.41
CA ASP A 62 -8.86 17.81 -5.52
C ASP A 62 -10.24 17.11 -5.47
N LEU A 63 -11.24 17.90 -5.16
CA LEU A 63 -12.65 17.47 -5.11
C LEU A 63 -13.47 18.11 -6.25
N GLY A 64 -12.80 18.57 -7.32
CA GLY A 64 -13.45 19.22 -8.44
C GLY A 64 -14.17 20.52 -8.05
N GLU A 65 -15.44 20.65 -8.41
CA GLU A 65 -16.28 21.83 -8.15
C GLU A 65 -16.82 21.92 -6.71
N ALA A 66 -16.37 21.06 -5.79
CA ALA A 66 -16.83 21.07 -4.41
C ALA A 66 -16.48 22.37 -3.67
N PRO A 67 -17.24 22.72 -2.60
CA PRO A 67 -16.92 23.88 -1.77
C PRO A 67 -15.49 23.83 -1.25
N ARG A 68 -14.79 24.97 -1.30
CA ARG A 68 -13.37 25.05 -0.88
C ARG A 68 -13.18 25.04 0.65
N GLN A 69 -14.24 25.31 1.41
CA GLN A 69 -14.21 25.40 2.88
C GLN A 69 -15.57 25.03 3.49
N GLY A 70 -15.58 24.73 4.79
CA GLY A 70 -16.77 24.47 5.58
C GLY A 70 -17.13 22.98 5.71
N VAL A 71 -18.16 22.69 6.51
CA VAL A 71 -18.59 21.33 6.87
C VAL A 71 -18.83 20.42 5.65
N ALA A 72 -19.37 20.98 4.57
CA ALA A 72 -19.61 20.21 3.35
C ALA A 72 -18.29 19.70 2.72
N ARG A 73 -17.23 20.55 2.74
CA ARG A 73 -15.91 20.11 2.29
C ARG A 73 -15.34 19.02 3.18
N ASP A 74 -15.45 19.16 4.49
CA ASP A 74 -14.90 18.19 5.45
C ASP A 74 -15.56 16.83 5.27
N ILE A 75 -16.88 16.78 5.05
CA ILE A 75 -17.61 15.55 4.73
C ILE A 75 -17.12 14.93 3.42
N LEU A 76 -16.90 15.74 2.38
CA LEU A 76 -16.42 15.23 1.09
C LEU A 76 -14.99 14.71 1.18
N VAL A 77 -14.11 15.35 1.95
CA VAL A 77 -12.76 14.87 2.24
C VAL A 77 -12.81 13.51 2.94
N ASP A 78 -13.64 13.36 3.98
CA ASP A 78 -13.81 12.10 4.70
C ASP A 78 -14.31 10.97 3.77
N LEU A 79 -15.31 11.25 2.94
CA LEU A 79 -15.83 10.29 1.97
C LEU A 79 -14.78 9.88 0.95
N TYR A 80 -13.98 10.83 0.45
CA TYR A 80 -12.91 10.56 -0.49
C TYR A 80 -11.81 9.70 0.13
N GLN A 81 -11.41 9.98 1.36
CA GLN A 81 -10.43 9.17 2.09
C GLN A 81 -10.92 7.74 2.33
N ARG A 82 -12.21 7.58 2.69
CA ARG A 82 -12.81 6.25 2.83
C ARG A 82 -12.80 5.47 1.53
N GLU A 83 -13.09 6.13 0.42
CA GLU A 83 -13.03 5.51 -0.91
C GLU A 83 -11.58 5.08 -1.23
N THR A 84 -10.58 5.92 -0.94
CA THR A 84 -9.16 5.60 -1.10
C THR A 84 -8.76 4.37 -0.27
N THR A 85 -9.23 4.30 0.97
CA THR A 85 -9.01 3.14 1.86
C THR A 85 -9.67 1.87 1.29
N ASN A 86 -10.91 1.96 0.81
CA ASN A 86 -11.64 0.85 0.20
C ASN A 86 -10.92 0.32 -1.05
N ARG A 87 -10.44 1.21 -1.91
CA ARG A 87 -9.66 0.87 -3.10
C ARG A 87 -8.34 0.18 -2.74
N SER A 88 -7.66 0.64 -1.69
CA SER A 88 -6.46 -0.03 -1.16
C SER A 88 -6.77 -1.46 -0.72
N ALA A 89 -7.86 -1.65 0.02
CA ALA A 89 -8.30 -2.97 0.48
C ALA A 89 -8.72 -3.88 -0.69
N GLN A 90 -9.39 -3.35 -1.70
CA GLN A 90 -9.78 -4.08 -2.91
C GLN A 90 -8.53 -4.56 -3.69
N PHE A 91 -7.52 -3.70 -3.84
CA PHE A 91 -6.27 -4.13 -4.46
C PHE A 91 -5.57 -5.21 -3.63
N ALA A 92 -5.51 -5.08 -2.30
CA ALA A 92 -4.93 -6.09 -1.42
C ALA A 92 -5.65 -7.45 -1.56
N GLN A 93 -7.00 -7.46 -1.70
CA GLN A 93 -7.77 -8.68 -1.96
C GLN A 93 -7.48 -9.31 -3.32
N THR A 94 -7.11 -8.52 -4.32
CA THR A 94 -6.70 -9.00 -5.65
C THR A 94 -5.27 -9.54 -5.62
N LEU A 95 -4.38 -8.89 -4.87
CA LEU A 95 -2.95 -9.19 -4.79
C LEU A 95 -2.65 -10.48 -4.00
N ILE A 96 -3.29 -10.65 -2.83
CA ILE A 96 -2.99 -11.74 -1.89
C ILE A 96 -3.12 -13.13 -2.52
N PRO A 97 -4.22 -13.50 -3.21
CA PRO A 97 -4.34 -14.81 -3.83
C PRO A 97 -3.24 -15.11 -4.83
N ARG A 98 -2.89 -14.16 -5.69
CA ARG A 98 -1.86 -14.33 -6.72
C ARG A 98 -0.46 -14.46 -6.13
N VAL A 99 -0.14 -13.67 -5.11
CA VAL A 99 1.12 -13.84 -4.36
C VAL A 99 1.17 -15.20 -3.69
N GLY A 100 0.04 -15.70 -3.16
CA GLY A 100 -0.08 -17.01 -2.54
C GLY A 100 0.18 -18.20 -3.48
N GLU A 101 0.03 -18.02 -4.80
CA GLU A 101 0.37 -19.04 -5.80
C GLU A 101 1.88 -19.22 -5.96
N VAL A 102 2.69 -18.21 -5.64
CA VAL A 102 4.13 -18.17 -5.92
C VAL A 102 5.01 -18.02 -4.67
N ALA A 103 4.42 -17.69 -3.53
CA ALA A 103 5.11 -17.51 -2.25
C ALA A 103 4.24 -17.98 -1.07
N PRO A 104 4.84 -18.52 0.00
CA PRO A 104 4.12 -18.74 1.25
C PRO A 104 3.51 -17.44 1.77
N LEU A 105 2.33 -17.53 2.38
CA LEU A 105 1.66 -16.40 3.01
C LEU A 105 1.73 -16.51 4.54
N LEU A 106 1.85 -15.38 5.22
CA LEU A 106 1.64 -15.31 6.66
C LEU A 106 0.20 -15.71 7.01
N ARG A 107 0.00 -16.35 8.17
CA ARG A 107 -1.33 -16.77 8.64
C ARG A 107 -2.35 -15.62 8.66
N ASN A 108 -1.91 -14.42 9.02
CA ASN A 108 -2.69 -13.18 8.95
C ASN A 108 -2.08 -12.32 7.84
N THR A 109 -2.48 -12.60 6.60
CA THR A 109 -1.85 -12.03 5.41
C THR A 109 -2.24 -10.59 5.17
N HIS A 110 -3.54 -10.26 5.25
CA HIS A 110 -4.01 -8.87 5.17
C HIS A 110 -3.96 -8.24 6.56
N ARG A 111 -3.22 -7.16 6.69
CA ARG A 111 -2.96 -6.46 7.96
C ARG A 111 -3.16 -4.96 7.79
N ASN A 112 -3.42 -4.28 8.89
CA ASN A 112 -3.55 -2.83 8.90
C ASN A 112 -2.41 -2.19 9.70
N ALA A 113 -1.81 -1.13 9.16
CA ALA A 113 -0.71 -0.42 9.79
C ALA A 113 -0.73 1.08 9.49
N GLY A 114 -0.08 1.86 10.34
CA GLY A 114 0.12 3.30 10.13
C GLY A 114 1.47 3.61 9.49
N PHE A 115 1.91 2.83 8.50
CA PHE A 115 3.16 3.12 7.80
C PHE A 115 3.06 4.41 7.01
N TYR A 116 4.14 5.19 7.02
CA TYR A 116 4.15 6.51 6.39
C TYR A 116 3.75 6.49 4.92
N VAL A 117 4.21 5.51 4.18
CA VAL A 117 3.92 5.33 2.75
C VAL A 117 2.45 5.01 2.43
N LEU A 118 1.66 4.67 3.43
CA LEU A 118 0.22 4.42 3.29
C LEU A 118 -0.64 5.65 3.63
N LEU A 119 -0.02 6.78 4.02
CA LEU A 119 -0.73 7.96 4.54
C LEU A 119 -1.24 8.91 3.44
N ALA A 120 -1.08 8.61 2.15
CA ALA A 120 -1.66 9.40 1.09
C ALA A 120 -3.19 9.40 1.20
N PRO A 121 -3.86 10.56 1.37
CA PRO A 121 -5.30 10.58 1.57
C PRO A 121 -6.10 10.38 0.27
N ASP A 122 -5.43 10.52 -0.87
CA ASP A 122 -5.99 10.58 -2.20
C ASP A 122 -5.33 9.60 -3.20
N VAL A 123 -4.43 8.74 -2.73
CA VAL A 123 -3.80 7.70 -3.54
C VAL A 123 -3.99 6.34 -2.86
N PRO A 124 -4.75 5.41 -3.45
CA PRO A 124 -4.83 4.04 -2.95
C PRO A 124 -3.43 3.44 -2.78
N ALA A 125 -3.13 2.88 -1.60
CA ALA A 125 -1.79 2.44 -1.27
C ALA A 125 -1.77 1.10 -0.54
N VAL A 126 -0.85 0.23 -0.93
CA VAL A 126 -0.53 -0.99 -0.20
C VAL A 126 0.98 -1.10 0.04
N LEU A 127 1.35 -1.76 1.14
CA LEU A 127 2.71 -2.22 1.36
C LEU A 127 2.69 -3.75 1.35
N ILE A 128 3.51 -4.36 0.52
CA ILE A 128 3.72 -5.81 0.49
C ILE A 128 5.06 -6.15 1.13
N GLU A 129 5.03 -6.94 2.21
CA GLU A 129 6.17 -7.68 2.69
C GLU A 129 6.27 -8.98 1.91
N THR A 130 7.31 -9.13 1.12
CA THR A 130 7.48 -10.29 0.25
C THR A 130 8.05 -11.50 0.96
N GLY A 131 8.47 -11.37 2.20
CA GLY A 131 9.05 -12.36 3.08
C GLY A 131 10.04 -11.75 4.06
N PHE A 132 10.66 -12.57 4.87
CA PHE A 132 11.62 -12.13 5.89
C PHE A 132 13.05 -12.53 5.53
N LEU A 133 13.96 -11.57 5.40
CA LEU A 133 15.39 -11.81 5.15
C LEU A 133 16.07 -12.55 6.31
N SER A 134 15.49 -12.50 7.51
CA SER A 134 15.92 -13.28 8.67
C SER A 134 15.53 -14.76 8.61
N ASN A 135 14.66 -15.17 7.67
CA ASN A 135 14.24 -16.56 7.46
C ASN A 135 14.97 -17.16 6.25
N VAL A 136 15.70 -18.25 6.46
CA VAL A 136 16.55 -18.89 5.43
C VAL A 136 15.76 -19.32 4.19
N ALA A 137 14.51 -19.76 4.34
CA ALA A 137 13.69 -20.16 3.19
C ALA A 137 13.20 -18.97 2.38
N ASP A 138 12.78 -17.90 3.04
CA ASP A 138 12.39 -16.65 2.39
C ASP A 138 13.59 -15.97 1.73
N GLU A 139 14.75 -15.88 2.42
CA GLU A 139 15.98 -15.33 1.86
C GLU A 139 16.38 -16.06 0.58
N ARG A 140 16.39 -17.40 0.59
CA ARG A 140 16.69 -18.21 -0.61
C ARG A 140 15.73 -17.91 -1.74
N ARG A 141 14.43 -17.80 -1.46
CA ARG A 141 13.40 -17.47 -2.46
C ARG A 141 13.60 -16.06 -3.02
N LEU A 142 13.87 -15.09 -2.15
CA LEU A 142 14.03 -13.69 -2.55
C LEU A 142 15.37 -13.43 -3.26
N THR A 143 16.38 -14.27 -3.08
CA THR A 143 17.65 -14.20 -3.82
C THR A 143 17.65 -15.01 -5.11
N ASP A 144 16.70 -15.95 -5.32
CA ASP A 144 16.53 -16.67 -6.59
C ASP A 144 15.88 -15.75 -7.67
N PRO A 145 16.57 -15.49 -8.80
CA PRO A 145 16.03 -14.64 -9.87
C PRO A 145 14.70 -15.12 -10.43
N ARG A 146 14.52 -16.43 -10.58
CA ARG A 146 13.27 -17.01 -11.12
C ARG A 146 12.10 -16.87 -10.15
N ALA A 147 12.35 -16.96 -8.84
CA ALA A 147 11.31 -16.75 -7.85
C ALA A 147 10.90 -15.28 -7.76
N ARG A 148 11.86 -14.34 -7.88
CA ARG A 148 11.55 -12.91 -7.98
C ARG A 148 10.74 -12.56 -9.23
N GLU A 149 11.09 -13.15 -10.38
CA GLU A 149 10.36 -12.96 -11.64
C GLU A 149 8.90 -13.40 -11.50
N ARG A 150 8.64 -14.61 -10.98
CA ARG A 150 7.27 -15.08 -10.72
C ARG A 150 6.50 -14.16 -9.75
N LEU A 151 7.17 -13.67 -8.70
CA LEU A 151 6.55 -12.75 -7.76
C LEU A 151 6.20 -11.41 -8.43
N ALA A 152 7.11 -10.87 -9.22
CA ALA A 152 6.88 -9.64 -9.98
C ALA A 152 5.73 -9.80 -10.98
N GLU A 153 5.67 -10.94 -11.67
CA GLU A 153 4.57 -11.27 -12.60
C GLU A 153 3.23 -11.38 -11.88
N ALA A 154 3.18 -12.04 -10.72
CA ALA A 154 1.97 -12.13 -9.90
C ALA A 154 1.47 -10.75 -9.46
N MET A 155 2.39 -9.84 -9.08
CA MET A 155 2.05 -8.45 -8.75
C MET A 155 1.54 -7.70 -9.98
N ALA A 156 2.21 -7.80 -11.12
CA ALA A 156 1.79 -7.14 -12.37
C ALA A 156 0.39 -7.58 -12.81
N GLN A 157 0.13 -8.90 -12.82
CA GLN A 157 -1.20 -9.44 -13.13
C GLN A 157 -2.28 -8.99 -12.14
N SER A 158 -1.91 -8.73 -10.88
CA SER A 158 -2.83 -8.17 -9.89
C SER A 158 -3.20 -6.73 -10.20
N VAL A 159 -2.24 -5.94 -10.67
CA VAL A 159 -2.46 -4.56 -11.16
C VAL A 159 -3.39 -4.58 -12.36
N ASP A 160 -3.10 -5.40 -13.36
CA ASP A 160 -3.94 -5.53 -14.56
C ASP A 160 -5.39 -5.92 -14.21
N THR A 161 -5.54 -6.90 -13.30
CA THR A 161 -6.87 -7.34 -12.85
C THR A 161 -7.62 -6.25 -12.10
N TYR A 162 -6.93 -5.50 -11.24
CA TYR A 162 -7.50 -4.40 -10.48
C TYR A 162 -8.03 -3.30 -11.40
N PHE A 163 -7.26 -2.87 -12.39
CA PHE A 163 -7.67 -1.82 -13.32
C PHE A 163 -8.65 -2.29 -14.42
N ALA A 164 -8.74 -3.58 -14.68
CA ALA A 164 -9.76 -4.13 -15.57
C ALA A 164 -11.14 -4.30 -14.89
N GLY A 165 -11.21 -4.27 -13.57
CA GLY A 165 -12.43 -4.34 -12.79
C GLY A 165 -13.22 -3.01 -12.77
N PRO A 166 -14.46 -3.01 -12.27
CA PRO A 166 -15.21 -1.77 -12.02
C PRO A 166 -14.46 -0.94 -10.95
N GLN A 167 -14.26 0.33 -11.27
CA GLN A 167 -13.65 1.32 -10.38
C GLN A 167 -14.72 2.08 -9.60
#